data_3a1de89a86b7d604eeb5645b1f6a57e0
#
_entry.id   3a1de89a86b7d604eeb5645b1f6a57e0
#
_cell.length_a   1.000
_cell.length_b   1.000
_cell.length_c   1.000
_cell.angle_alpha   90.00
_cell.angle_beta   90.00
_cell.angle_gamma   90.00
#
_symmetry.space_group_name_H-M   'P 1'
#
loop_
_entity.id
_entity.type
_entity.pdbx_description
1 polymer ?
#
loop_
_entity_poly.entity_id
_entity_poly.type
_entity_poly.pdbx_seq_one_letter_code
_entity_poly.pdbx_strand_id
1 'polypeptide(L)'
;MEGDAYHEDPYRLFRDLTNSGAVHPVQFPAVHAWLITGHDVARRACTDPRLGKDHSRANPHFLANASIMPEPQHSELQAHLLHVDGERHQRMRHLVAGALSSRRTEGLRTEIRSDIDDLIDNFPDPASGPATVDLVSALAAPLSLLALARAIGLPPQLRNKFDRAWGSVVAPVGPRHPDRAIYERRLHELQDYIAEVVTTIRDSGDDQSILAKVIGASDTGNITGHERDSMIFQLLVAGQDPVSAQLQLCLLDLFGVPGLAERLRTRPTDLARAVEEFLRHDSAFSLTTWRFLDAPTDLFGTPIPAGDSVIVALGAANRDSRVFPAPDDIDIDREPNPHLAFGFGPHACPGAALARIELREALHALLIRLPDLAISAQRNELRWSTAPLTRAVSSLPATYSQKLGRP
;
A
#
# COMPACT_ATOMS: atom_id res chain seq x y z
N MET A 1 9.02 13.11 12.25
CA MET A 1 8.15 11.92 12.19
C MET A 1 9.08 10.70 12.04
N GLU A 2 9.66 10.32 13.15
CA GLU A 2 10.72 9.30 13.22
C GLU A 2 10.80 8.74 14.64
N GLY A 3 11.36 7.53 14.78
CA GLY A 3 11.59 6.84 16.04
C GLY A 3 10.55 5.76 16.35
N ASP A 4 10.93 4.83 17.24
CA ASP A 4 10.15 3.63 17.54
C ASP A 4 8.73 3.94 18.01
N ALA A 5 8.56 4.95 18.87
CA ALA A 5 7.25 5.36 19.38
C ALA A 5 6.29 5.85 18.26
N TYR A 6 6.82 6.52 17.23
CA TYR A 6 6.01 6.92 16.07
C TYR A 6 5.62 5.71 15.23
N HIS A 7 6.54 4.78 15.01
CA HIS A 7 6.25 3.59 14.22
C HIS A 7 5.31 2.61 14.95
N GLU A 8 5.38 2.56 16.26
CA GLU A 8 4.46 1.76 17.09
C GLU A 8 3.05 2.36 17.13
N ASP A 9 2.92 3.68 17.38
CA ASP A 9 1.63 4.38 17.42
C ASP A 9 1.73 5.83 16.92
N PRO A 10 1.48 6.10 15.62
CA PRO A 10 1.47 7.46 15.10
C PRO A 10 0.21 8.26 15.47
N TYR A 11 -0.84 7.59 15.94
CA TYR A 11 -2.17 8.18 16.07
C TYR A 11 -2.28 9.19 17.20
N ARG A 12 -1.48 9.04 18.27
CA ARG A 12 -1.37 10.04 19.31
C ARG A 12 -0.88 11.37 18.76
N LEU A 13 0.22 11.34 18.00
CA LEU A 13 0.76 12.51 17.32
C LEU A 13 -0.25 13.11 16.34
N PHE A 14 -0.90 12.29 15.53
CA PHE A 14 -1.88 12.73 14.56
C PHE A 14 -3.07 13.42 15.22
N ARG A 15 -3.55 12.92 16.34
CA ARG A 15 -4.64 13.53 17.13
C ARG A 15 -4.24 14.91 17.65
N ASP A 16 -3.04 15.03 18.25
CA ASP A 16 -2.55 16.31 18.78
C ASP A 16 -2.41 17.36 17.66
N LEU A 17 -1.87 16.96 16.51
CA LEU A 17 -1.76 17.83 15.33
C LEU A 17 -3.14 18.22 14.80
N THR A 18 -4.06 17.27 14.62
CA THR A 18 -5.43 17.54 14.12
C THR A 18 -6.20 18.52 15.01
N ASN A 19 -5.96 18.46 16.33
CA ASN A 19 -6.58 19.37 17.29
C ASN A 19 -5.94 20.75 17.28
N SER A 20 -4.67 20.89 16.91
CA SER A 20 -3.95 22.17 16.90
C SER A 20 -4.09 22.94 15.59
N GLY A 21 -4.49 22.30 14.50
CA GLY A 21 -4.69 22.97 13.20
C GLY A 21 -4.83 22.00 12.04
N ALA A 22 -4.85 22.56 10.84
CA ALA A 22 -5.01 21.78 9.60
C ALA A 22 -3.70 21.52 8.85
N VAL A 23 -2.69 22.41 9.00
CA VAL A 23 -1.42 22.37 8.27
C VAL A 23 -0.28 22.61 9.25
N HIS A 24 0.70 21.71 9.24
CA HIS A 24 1.80 21.73 10.22
C HIS A 24 3.14 21.57 9.51
N PRO A 25 4.16 22.38 9.87
CA PRO A 25 5.53 22.12 9.46
C PRO A 25 6.03 20.85 10.17
N VAL A 26 6.57 19.91 9.40
CA VAL A 26 7.12 18.65 9.91
C VAL A 26 8.50 18.38 9.35
N GLN A 27 9.32 17.69 10.13
CA GLN A 27 10.64 17.24 9.72
C GLN A 27 10.63 15.74 9.45
N PHE A 28 10.98 15.34 8.23
CA PHE A 28 11.41 13.99 7.88
C PHE A 28 12.95 13.91 7.95
N PRO A 29 13.57 12.73 7.98
CA PRO A 29 15.01 12.60 8.15
C PRO A 29 15.84 13.49 7.23
N ALA A 30 15.41 13.64 5.98
CA ALA A 30 16.19 14.38 4.96
C ALA A 30 15.51 15.67 4.46
N VAL A 31 14.22 15.87 4.71
CA VAL A 31 13.47 16.99 4.12
C VAL A 31 12.44 17.57 5.08
N HIS A 32 12.22 18.89 4.95
CA HIS A 32 11.05 19.55 5.55
C HIS A 32 9.83 19.32 4.68
N ALA A 33 8.67 19.23 5.30
CA ALA A 33 7.39 19.13 4.62
C ALA A 33 6.27 19.81 5.40
N TRP A 34 5.15 20.02 4.73
CA TRP A 34 3.90 20.47 5.33
C TRP A 34 2.95 19.29 5.42
N LEU A 35 2.55 18.94 6.65
CA LEU A 35 1.61 17.86 6.91
C LEU A 35 0.20 18.41 7.01
N ILE A 36 -0.70 17.89 6.19
CA ILE A 36 -2.13 18.21 6.25
C ILE A 36 -2.84 17.15 7.08
N THR A 37 -3.63 17.61 8.06
CA THR A 37 -4.43 16.77 8.97
C THR A 37 -5.92 17.15 8.90
N GLY A 38 -6.79 16.26 9.47
CA GLY A 38 -8.24 16.45 9.47
C GLY A 38 -8.92 16.00 8.18
N HIS A 39 -10.08 15.37 8.31
CA HIS A 39 -10.76 14.64 7.24
C HIS A 39 -11.15 15.53 6.04
N ASP A 40 -11.88 16.62 6.30
CA ASP A 40 -12.36 17.50 5.22
C ASP A 40 -11.22 18.19 4.49
N VAL A 41 -10.21 18.63 5.24
CA VAL A 41 -9.02 19.28 4.69
C VAL A 41 -8.21 18.28 3.85
N ALA A 42 -8.05 17.05 4.32
CA ALA A 42 -7.40 15.97 3.59
C ALA A 42 -8.09 15.67 2.24
N ARG A 43 -9.44 15.59 2.23
CA ARG A 43 -10.20 15.40 0.99
C ARG A 43 -9.99 16.55 0.01
N ARG A 44 -10.07 17.78 0.49
CA ARG A 44 -9.84 18.98 -0.34
C ARG A 44 -8.42 19.02 -0.88
N ALA A 45 -7.42 18.74 -0.07
CA ALA A 45 -6.02 18.69 -0.48
C ALA A 45 -5.75 17.58 -1.53
N CYS A 46 -6.39 16.43 -1.41
CA CYS A 46 -6.26 15.35 -2.38
C CYS A 46 -6.84 15.68 -3.77
N THR A 47 -7.73 16.67 -3.86
CA THR A 47 -8.37 17.11 -5.11
C THR A 47 -7.93 18.51 -5.56
N ASP A 48 -7.08 19.19 -4.79
CA ASP A 48 -6.61 20.54 -5.12
C ASP A 48 -5.63 20.49 -6.33
N PRO A 49 -5.97 21.09 -7.48
CA PRO A 49 -5.12 21.03 -8.66
C PRO A 49 -3.78 21.77 -8.49
N ARG A 50 -3.66 22.64 -7.47
CA ARG A 50 -2.42 23.34 -7.15
C ARG A 50 -1.38 22.41 -6.51
N LEU A 51 -1.83 21.32 -5.88
CA LEU A 51 -1.01 20.30 -5.21
C LEU A 51 -0.67 19.17 -6.19
N GLY A 52 0.28 19.42 -7.08
CA GLY A 52 0.72 18.45 -8.09
C GLY A 52 1.63 17.36 -7.55
N LYS A 53 1.75 16.29 -8.31
CA LYS A 53 2.57 15.12 -8.01
C LYS A 53 3.92 15.12 -8.73
N ASP A 54 4.08 16.00 -9.72
CA ASP A 54 5.30 16.08 -10.51
C ASP A 54 6.46 16.60 -9.66
N HIS A 55 7.47 15.77 -9.48
CA HIS A 55 8.66 16.09 -8.69
C HIS A 55 9.51 17.21 -9.30
N SER A 56 9.38 17.52 -10.59
CA SER A 56 10.06 18.66 -11.20
C SER A 56 9.62 20.01 -10.59
N ARG A 57 8.48 20.04 -9.89
CA ARG A 57 7.98 21.19 -9.15
C ARG A 57 8.65 21.39 -7.78
N ALA A 58 9.37 20.38 -7.28
CA ALA A 58 9.99 20.41 -5.96
C ALA A 58 11.11 21.45 -5.90
N ASN A 59 11.30 22.06 -4.73
CA ASN A 59 12.40 22.97 -4.51
C ASN A 59 13.78 22.24 -4.56
N PRO A 60 14.89 22.98 -4.81
CA PRO A 60 16.21 22.38 -4.95
C PRO A 60 16.67 21.60 -3.71
N HIS A 61 16.25 22.02 -2.51
CA HIS A 61 16.60 21.32 -1.27
C HIS A 61 15.93 19.93 -1.22
N PHE A 62 14.66 19.86 -1.60
CA PHE A 62 13.94 18.57 -1.68
C PHE A 62 14.60 17.64 -2.71
N LEU A 63 14.87 18.15 -3.92
CA LEU A 63 15.51 17.37 -5.00
C LEU A 63 16.90 16.85 -4.62
N ALA A 64 17.65 17.61 -3.82
CA ALA A 64 19.00 17.22 -3.40
C ALA A 64 19.02 16.22 -2.24
N ASN A 65 18.02 16.23 -1.37
CA ASN A 65 18.04 15.49 -0.09
C ASN A 65 16.94 14.43 0.03
N ALA A 66 15.80 14.61 -0.63
CA ALA A 66 14.85 13.53 -0.76
C ALA A 66 15.46 12.44 -1.64
N SER A 67 15.08 11.22 -1.36
CA SER A 67 15.55 10.05 -2.10
C SER A 67 15.14 10.02 -3.59
N ILE A 68 14.63 11.12 -4.12
CA ILE A 68 14.30 11.30 -5.53
C ILE A 68 15.48 12.00 -6.19
N MET A 69 16.35 11.19 -6.75
CA MET A 69 17.60 11.69 -7.35
C MET A 69 17.34 12.24 -8.75
N PRO A 70 17.97 13.36 -9.12
CA PRO A 70 17.95 13.88 -10.48
C PRO A 70 18.85 13.09 -11.46
N GLU A 71 19.32 11.92 -11.07
CA GLU A 71 20.13 11.08 -11.95
C GLU A 71 19.28 10.36 -12.99
N PRO A 72 19.72 10.24 -14.25
CA PRO A 72 18.92 9.65 -15.34
C PRO A 72 18.32 8.28 -15.02
N GLN A 73 19.06 7.43 -14.32
CA GLN A 73 18.61 6.08 -13.95
C GLN A 73 17.44 6.04 -12.96
N HIS A 74 17.32 7.04 -12.10
CA HIS A 74 16.18 7.15 -11.18
C HIS A 74 14.97 7.79 -11.83
N SER A 75 15.19 8.74 -12.73
CA SER A 75 14.12 9.33 -13.50
C SER A 75 13.41 8.27 -14.33
N GLU A 76 14.10 7.21 -14.75
CA GLU A 76 13.56 6.17 -15.62
C GLU A 76 12.41 5.37 -15.01
N LEU A 77 12.41 5.07 -13.71
CA LEU A 77 11.34 4.35 -13.02
C LEU A 77 10.35 5.26 -12.26
N GLN A 78 10.49 6.58 -12.38
CA GLN A 78 9.65 7.55 -11.68
C GLN A 78 8.52 8.15 -12.55
N ALA A 79 8.48 7.84 -13.85
CA ALA A 79 7.49 8.36 -14.78
C ALA A 79 6.17 7.55 -14.75
N HIS A 80 5.59 7.36 -13.58
CA HIS A 80 4.39 6.56 -13.36
C HIS A 80 3.25 7.35 -12.70
N LEU A 81 2.08 6.73 -12.53
CA LEU A 81 0.83 7.33 -12.05
C LEU A 81 0.94 8.16 -10.77
N LEU A 82 1.88 7.83 -9.87
CA LEU A 82 2.04 8.56 -8.61
C LEU A 82 2.82 9.87 -8.77
N HIS A 83 3.52 10.08 -9.88
CA HIS A 83 4.44 11.21 -10.08
C HIS A 83 4.11 12.05 -11.31
N VAL A 84 2.92 11.89 -11.88
CA VAL A 84 2.45 12.66 -13.02
C VAL A 84 1.05 13.20 -12.76
N ASP A 85 0.72 14.33 -13.42
CA ASP A 85 -0.56 15.02 -13.29
C ASP A 85 -1.24 15.20 -14.66
N GLY A 86 -2.44 15.77 -14.67
CA GLY A 86 -3.16 16.22 -15.85
C GLY A 86 -3.46 15.10 -16.87
N GLU A 87 -3.35 15.43 -18.14
CA GLU A 87 -3.64 14.49 -19.25
C GLU A 87 -2.71 13.28 -19.26
N ARG A 88 -1.45 13.47 -18.86
CA ARG A 88 -0.48 12.37 -18.78
C ARG A 88 -0.91 11.33 -17.75
N HIS A 89 -1.32 11.77 -16.56
CA HIS A 89 -1.90 10.92 -15.52
C HIS A 89 -3.17 10.21 -16.03
N GLN A 90 -4.07 10.95 -16.70
CA GLN A 90 -5.33 10.38 -17.18
C GLN A 90 -5.09 9.26 -18.21
N ARG A 91 -4.17 9.45 -19.18
CA ARG A 91 -3.81 8.40 -20.16
C ARG A 91 -3.31 7.13 -19.47
N MET A 92 -2.35 7.26 -18.56
CA MET A 92 -1.80 6.13 -17.82
C MET A 92 -2.85 5.45 -16.92
N ARG A 93 -3.67 6.26 -16.22
CA ARG A 93 -4.74 5.77 -15.36
C ARG A 93 -5.74 4.92 -16.13
N HIS A 94 -6.08 5.32 -17.36
CA HIS A 94 -7.01 4.60 -18.22
C HIS A 94 -6.55 3.18 -18.54
N LEU A 95 -5.23 2.95 -18.69
CA LEU A 95 -4.66 1.63 -18.97
C LEU A 95 -4.91 0.62 -17.83
N VAL A 96 -4.96 1.08 -16.59
CA VAL A 96 -5.06 0.21 -15.40
C VAL A 96 -6.45 0.18 -14.77
N ALA A 97 -7.21 1.28 -14.84
CA ALA A 97 -8.46 1.43 -14.10
C ALA A 97 -9.54 0.42 -14.49
N GLY A 98 -9.69 0.14 -15.78
CA GLY A 98 -10.69 -0.81 -16.26
C GLY A 98 -10.42 -2.25 -15.82
N ALA A 99 -9.15 -2.63 -15.73
CA ALA A 99 -8.73 -3.97 -15.37
C ALA A 99 -8.73 -4.22 -13.84
N LEU A 100 -8.57 -3.14 -13.05
CA LEU A 100 -8.70 -3.18 -11.58
C LEU A 100 -10.10 -2.78 -11.10
N SER A 101 -11.08 -2.71 -12.00
CA SER A 101 -12.47 -2.46 -11.61
C SER A 101 -13.05 -3.57 -10.75
N SER A 102 -14.02 -3.24 -9.89
CA SER A 102 -14.65 -4.19 -8.97
C SER A 102 -15.20 -5.44 -9.69
N ARG A 103 -15.75 -5.29 -10.90
CA ARG A 103 -16.24 -6.42 -11.69
C ARG A 103 -15.15 -7.41 -12.09
N ARG A 104 -13.97 -6.92 -12.53
CA ARG A 104 -12.88 -7.80 -12.96
C ARG A 104 -12.14 -8.43 -11.78
N THR A 105 -11.94 -7.65 -10.73
CA THR A 105 -11.30 -8.16 -9.51
C THR A 105 -12.18 -9.18 -8.79
N GLU A 106 -13.51 -9.02 -8.84
CA GLU A 106 -14.44 -10.03 -8.33
C GLU A 106 -14.30 -11.37 -9.08
N GLY A 107 -13.99 -11.35 -10.37
CA GLY A 107 -13.69 -12.54 -11.16
C GLY A 107 -12.46 -13.32 -10.69
N LEU A 108 -11.54 -12.69 -9.94
CA LEU A 108 -10.34 -13.33 -9.39
C LEU A 108 -10.57 -13.95 -8.00
N ARG A 109 -11.76 -13.79 -7.40
CA ARG A 109 -12.04 -14.23 -6.03
C ARG A 109 -11.76 -15.72 -5.82
N THR A 110 -12.21 -16.56 -6.75
CA THR A 110 -12.08 -18.01 -6.64
C THR A 110 -10.61 -18.43 -6.65
N GLU A 111 -9.81 -17.84 -7.54
CA GLU A 111 -8.38 -18.13 -7.65
C GLU A 111 -7.62 -17.60 -6.41
N ILE A 112 -7.96 -16.39 -5.92
CA ILE A 112 -7.39 -15.84 -4.70
C ILE A 112 -7.72 -16.73 -3.49
N ARG A 113 -8.95 -17.24 -3.39
CA ARG A 113 -9.33 -18.19 -2.34
C ARG A 113 -8.52 -19.47 -2.43
N SER A 114 -8.35 -20.01 -3.64
CA SER A 114 -7.52 -21.20 -3.85
C SER A 114 -6.07 -20.96 -3.43
N ASP A 115 -5.49 -19.79 -3.78
CA ASP A 115 -4.12 -19.45 -3.38
C ASP A 115 -4.00 -19.35 -1.83
N ILE A 116 -5.02 -18.78 -1.16
CA ILE A 116 -5.05 -18.71 0.32
C ILE A 116 -5.11 -20.11 0.92
N ASP A 117 -5.96 -20.99 0.38
CA ASP A 117 -6.08 -22.36 0.85
C ASP A 117 -4.78 -23.14 0.66
N ASP A 118 -4.10 -22.98 -0.48
CA ASP A 118 -2.80 -23.58 -0.74
C ASP A 118 -1.73 -23.09 0.26
N LEU A 119 -1.73 -21.79 0.59
CA LEU A 119 -0.82 -21.23 1.59
C LEU A 119 -1.10 -21.79 2.99
N ILE A 120 -2.38 -21.87 3.41
CA ILE A 120 -2.75 -22.43 4.72
C ILE A 120 -2.46 -23.95 4.78
N ASP A 121 -2.60 -24.67 3.70
CA ASP A 121 -2.25 -26.11 3.65
C ASP A 121 -0.76 -26.34 3.97
N ASN A 122 0.10 -25.40 3.62
CA ASN A 122 1.53 -25.45 3.93
C ASN A 122 1.87 -25.01 5.38
N PHE A 123 0.91 -24.56 6.18
CA PHE A 123 1.17 -24.26 7.58
C PHE A 123 1.52 -25.55 8.36
N PRO A 124 2.32 -25.46 9.43
CA PRO A 124 2.66 -26.63 10.26
C PRO A 124 1.43 -27.41 10.72
N ASP A 125 1.57 -28.72 10.83
CA ASP A 125 0.48 -29.57 11.35
C ASP A 125 0.50 -29.58 12.88
N PRO A 126 -0.64 -29.27 13.57
CA PRO A 126 -0.73 -29.29 15.02
C PRO A 126 -0.85 -30.71 15.64
N ALA A 127 -0.62 -31.79 14.89
CA ALA A 127 -0.81 -33.18 15.35
C ALA A 127 -0.07 -33.54 16.66
N SER A 128 1.02 -32.84 16.99
CA SER A 128 1.84 -33.09 18.20
C SER A 128 1.71 -32.02 19.29
N GLY A 129 0.75 -31.10 19.17
CA GLY A 129 0.54 -29.95 20.05
C GLY A 129 0.37 -28.65 19.28
N PRO A 130 0.19 -27.51 19.94
CA PRO A 130 -0.01 -26.24 19.27
C PRO A 130 1.10 -25.94 18.25
N ALA A 131 0.71 -25.63 17.02
CA ALA A 131 1.63 -25.22 15.98
C ALA A 131 1.83 -23.69 16.00
N THR A 132 3.01 -23.24 15.59
CA THR A 132 3.35 -21.81 15.46
C THR A 132 3.63 -21.49 14.01
N VAL A 133 3.13 -20.34 13.55
CA VAL A 133 3.35 -19.83 12.20
C VAL A 133 3.62 -18.33 12.25
N ASP A 134 4.48 -17.84 11.37
CA ASP A 134 4.60 -16.39 11.11
C ASP A 134 3.67 -16.01 9.97
N LEU A 135 2.59 -15.29 10.27
CA LEU A 135 1.57 -14.92 9.29
C LEU A 135 2.07 -13.92 8.24
N VAL A 136 3.18 -13.22 8.48
CA VAL A 136 3.78 -12.34 7.46
C VAL A 136 4.40 -13.17 6.36
N SER A 137 5.33 -14.05 6.70
CA SER A 137 6.07 -14.84 5.71
C SER A 137 5.28 -16.01 5.13
N ALA A 138 4.38 -16.61 5.93
CA ALA A 138 3.62 -17.78 5.49
C ALA A 138 2.32 -17.43 4.74
N LEU A 139 1.76 -16.24 4.94
CA LEU A 139 0.49 -15.86 4.30
C LEU A 139 0.52 -14.46 3.66
N ALA A 140 0.70 -13.39 4.45
CA ALA A 140 0.42 -12.04 3.98
C ALA A 140 1.29 -11.64 2.78
N ALA A 141 2.57 -11.94 2.85
CA ALA A 141 3.52 -11.61 1.81
C ALA A 141 3.35 -12.44 0.52
N PRO A 142 3.26 -13.79 0.57
CA PRO A 142 3.05 -14.56 -0.65
C PRO A 142 1.65 -14.32 -1.26
N LEU A 143 0.59 -14.16 -0.45
CA LEU A 143 -0.75 -13.89 -0.96
C LEU A 143 -0.79 -12.61 -1.80
N SER A 144 -0.25 -11.50 -1.28
CA SER A 144 -0.29 -10.22 -2.00
C SER A 144 0.47 -10.28 -3.33
N LEU A 145 1.58 -11.03 -3.41
CA LEU A 145 2.28 -11.25 -4.67
C LEU A 145 1.45 -12.09 -5.66
N LEU A 146 0.84 -13.19 -5.19
CA LEU A 146 0.03 -14.08 -6.04
C LEU A 146 -1.19 -13.34 -6.61
N ALA A 147 -1.94 -12.63 -5.76
CA ALA A 147 -3.12 -11.89 -6.18
C ALA A 147 -2.77 -10.76 -7.15
N LEU A 148 -1.70 -10.00 -6.86
CA LEU A 148 -1.19 -8.97 -7.76
C LEU A 148 -0.78 -9.58 -9.11
N ALA A 149 0.01 -10.65 -9.11
CA ALA A 149 0.48 -11.31 -10.32
C ALA A 149 -0.67 -11.77 -11.23
N ARG A 150 -1.76 -12.30 -10.63
CA ARG A 150 -2.99 -12.64 -11.36
C ARG A 150 -3.66 -11.39 -11.94
N ALA A 151 -3.81 -10.34 -11.12
CA ALA A 151 -4.52 -9.14 -11.52
C ALA A 151 -3.83 -8.39 -12.67
N ILE A 152 -2.49 -8.32 -12.67
CA ILE A 152 -1.74 -7.62 -13.73
C ILE A 152 -1.41 -8.51 -14.94
N GLY A 153 -1.58 -9.84 -14.81
CA GLY A 153 -1.23 -10.81 -15.85
C GLY A 153 0.26 -11.15 -15.89
N LEU A 154 0.92 -11.17 -14.72
CA LEU A 154 2.33 -11.58 -14.66
C LEU A 154 2.46 -13.08 -14.97
N PRO A 155 3.25 -13.48 -15.98
CA PRO A 155 3.43 -14.87 -16.36
C PRO A 155 3.92 -15.74 -15.19
N PRO A 156 3.38 -16.97 -15.01
CA PRO A 156 3.74 -17.84 -13.88
C PRO A 156 5.24 -18.08 -13.71
N GLN A 157 5.97 -18.26 -14.82
CA GLN A 157 7.43 -18.49 -14.81
C GLN A 157 8.23 -17.28 -14.27
N LEU A 158 7.66 -16.07 -14.29
CA LEU A 158 8.30 -14.87 -13.79
C LEU A 158 7.96 -14.57 -12.33
N ARG A 159 6.88 -15.16 -11.79
CA ARG A 159 6.47 -14.91 -10.39
C ARG A 159 7.55 -15.32 -9.40
N ASN A 160 8.18 -16.49 -9.61
CA ASN A 160 9.22 -17.02 -8.73
C ASN A 160 10.57 -16.30 -8.89
N LYS A 161 10.73 -15.49 -9.93
CA LYS A 161 11.93 -14.67 -10.15
C LYS A 161 11.82 -13.29 -9.49
N PHE A 162 10.61 -12.89 -9.07
CA PHE A 162 10.41 -11.59 -8.45
C PHE A 162 11.05 -11.56 -7.05
N ASP A 163 12.06 -10.69 -6.89
CA ASP A 163 12.70 -10.47 -5.59
C ASP A 163 12.02 -9.31 -4.85
N ARG A 164 11.42 -9.60 -3.70
CA ARG A 164 10.80 -8.58 -2.85
C ARG A 164 11.77 -7.49 -2.39
N ALA A 165 13.07 -7.79 -2.33
CA ALA A 165 14.09 -6.80 -1.99
C ALA A 165 14.14 -5.62 -2.98
N TRP A 166 13.62 -5.80 -4.21
CA TRP A 166 13.49 -4.72 -5.19
C TRP A 166 12.49 -3.64 -4.76
N GLY A 167 11.58 -3.93 -3.84
CA GLY A 167 10.71 -2.92 -3.22
C GLY A 167 11.48 -1.74 -2.62
N SER A 168 12.71 -1.96 -2.16
CA SER A 168 13.58 -0.90 -1.65
C SER A 168 14.00 0.14 -2.71
N VAL A 169 13.90 -0.18 -4.00
CA VAL A 169 14.19 0.75 -5.12
C VAL A 169 13.19 1.92 -5.17
N VAL A 170 12.02 1.80 -4.54
CA VAL A 170 11.05 2.90 -4.39
C VAL A 170 11.65 4.10 -3.64
N ALA A 171 12.60 3.85 -2.74
CA ALA A 171 13.28 4.89 -1.96
C ALA A 171 14.76 4.97 -2.38
N PRO A 172 15.09 5.70 -3.47
CA PRO A 172 16.44 5.87 -3.93
C PRO A 172 17.34 6.44 -2.82
N VAL A 173 18.58 5.99 -2.78
CA VAL A 173 19.59 6.49 -1.84
C VAL A 173 20.62 7.38 -2.55
N GLY A 174 21.06 8.42 -1.87
CA GLY A 174 22.01 9.38 -2.43
C GLY A 174 23.37 8.76 -2.82
N PRO A 175 24.15 9.43 -3.69
CA PRO A 175 25.43 8.89 -4.20
C PRO A 175 26.45 8.56 -3.12
N ARG A 176 26.36 9.21 -1.95
CA ARG A 176 27.27 9.00 -0.81
C ARG A 176 26.68 8.10 0.28
N HIS A 177 25.49 7.54 0.06
CA HIS A 177 24.87 6.65 1.04
C HIS A 177 25.62 5.32 1.13
N PRO A 178 25.82 4.73 2.32
CA PRO A 178 26.50 3.44 2.47
C PRO A 178 25.92 2.32 1.60
N ASP A 179 24.58 2.31 1.43
CA ASP A 179 23.88 1.29 0.68
C ASP A 179 23.75 1.59 -0.82
N ARG A 180 24.44 2.62 -1.35
CA ARG A 180 24.33 3.01 -2.75
C ARG A 180 24.63 1.85 -3.72
N ALA A 181 25.66 1.08 -3.49
CA ALA A 181 26.01 -0.06 -4.34
C ALA A 181 24.95 -1.17 -4.32
N ILE A 182 24.32 -1.38 -3.16
CA ILE A 182 23.20 -2.33 -3.02
C ILE A 182 21.99 -1.84 -3.82
N TYR A 183 21.68 -0.56 -3.70
CA TYR A 183 20.60 0.08 -4.42
C TYR A 183 20.76 -0.02 -5.95
N GLU A 184 21.94 0.36 -6.47
CA GLU A 184 22.24 0.29 -7.91
C GLU A 184 22.13 -1.13 -8.46
N ARG A 185 22.65 -2.11 -7.74
CA ARG A 185 22.52 -3.51 -8.14
C ARG A 185 21.05 -3.94 -8.24
N ARG A 186 20.25 -3.63 -7.20
CA ARG A 186 18.80 -3.96 -7.19
C ARG A 186 18.04 -3.25 -8.30
N LEU A 187 18.42 -2.01 -8.61
CA LEU A 187 17.82 -1.26 -9.71
C LEU A 187 18.10 -1.93 -11.05
N HIS A 188 19.35 -2.33 -11.33
CA HIS A 188 19.69 -3.02 -12.56
C HIS A 188 19.00 -4.39 -12.67
N GLU A 189 19.03 -5.19 -11.60
CA GLU A 189 18.32 -6.49 -11.57
C GLU A 189 16.83 -6.33 -11.86
N LEU A 190 16.19 -5.28 -11.32
CA LEU A 190 14.78 -4.98 -11.58
C LEU A 190 14.56 -4.50 -13.02
N GLN A 191 15.45 -3.70 -13.59
CA GLN A 191 15.36 -3.27 -14.99
C GLN A 191 15.47 -4.47 -15.94
N ASP A 192 16.40 -5.39 -15.69
CA ASP A 192 16.54 -6.64 -16.44
C ASP A 192 15.28 -7.49 -16.33
N TYR A 193 14.72 -7.60 -15.12
CA TYR A 193 13.47 -8.32 -14.90
C TYR A 193 12.29 -7.68 -15.66
N ILE A 194 12.16 -6.35 -15.65
CA ILE A 194 11.13 -5.63 -16.42
C ILE A 194 11.29 -5.89 -17.93
N ALA A 195 12.52 -5.90 -18.44
CA ALA A 195 12.80 -6.22 -19.83
C ALA A 195 12.38 -7.66 -20.19
N GLU A 196 12.63 -8.62 -19.28
CA GLU A 196 12.16 -10.00 -19.44
C GLU A 196 10.62 -10.08 -19.42
N VAL A 197 9.94 -9.34 -18.53
CA VAL A 197 8.46 -9.25 -18.51
C VAL A 197 7.93 -8.75 -19.84
N VAL A 198 8.49 -7.66 -20.37
CA VAL A 198 8.07 -7.08 -21.65
C VAL A 198 8.23 -8.08 -22.80
N THR A 199 9.37 -8.74 -22.87
CA THR A 199 9.64 -9.75 -23.91
C THR A 199 8.67 -10.93 -23.79
N THR A 200 8.51 -11.48 -22.59
CA THR A 200 7.64 -12.64 -22.35
C THR A 200 6.17 -12.35 -22.71
N ILE A 201 5.67 -11.16 -22.36
CA ILE A 201 4.29 -10.76 -22.69
C ILE A 201 4.13 -10.62 -24.22
N ARG A 202 5.06 -9.98 -24.91
CA ARG A 202 5.01 -9.87 -26.38
C ARG A 202 5.00 -11.23 -27.05
N ASP A 203 5.86 -12.15 -26.60
CA ASP A 203 5.99 -13.50 -27.18
C ASP A 203 4.75 -14.38 -26.88
N SER A 204 4.03 -14.10 -25.78
CA SER A 204 2.82 -14.86 -25.41
C SER A 204 1.61 -14.58 -26.28
N GLY A 205 1.58 -13.43 -26.97
CA GLY A 205 0.41 -12.95 -27.71
C GLY A 205 -0.75 -12.47 -26.82
N ASP A 206 -0.52 -12.28 -25.51
CA ASP A 206 -1.51 -11.71 -24.59
C ASP A 206 -1.79 -10.24 -24.96
N ASP A 207 -3.07 -9.89 -25.09
CA ASP A 207 -3.55 -8.53 -25.37
C ASP A 207 -4.56 -8.01 -24.32
N GLN A 208 -4.90 -8.82 -23.33
CA GLN A 208 -5.97 -8.54 -22.37
C GLN A 208 -5.47 -8.13 -20.98
N SER A 209 -4.32 -8.61 -20.55
CA SER A 209 -3.77 -8.29 -19.24
C SER A 209 -3.41 -6.81 -19.10
N ILE A 210 -3.20 -6.34 -17.87
CA ILE A 210 -2.75 -4.97 -17.63
C ILE A 210 -1.36 -4.75 -18.22
N LEU A 211 -0.46 -5.72 -18.02
CA LEU A 211 0.90 -5.66 -18.59
C LEU A 211 0.86 -5.57 -20.11
N ALA A 212 0.05 -6.40 -20.77
CA ALA A 212 -0.10 -6.35 -22.23
C ALA A 212 -0.63 -4.99 -22.72
N LYS A 213 -1.60 -4.41 -22.02
CA LYS A 213 -2.14 -3.07 -22.36
C LYS A 213 -1.12 -1.95 -22.18
N VAL A 214 -0.32 -2.00 -21.13
CA VAL A 214 0.75 -1.02 -20.89
C VAL A 214 1.83 -1.15 -21.95
N ILE A 215 2.21 -2.37 -22.31
CA ILE A 215 3.20 -2.64 -23.38
C ILE A 215 2.66 -2.20 -24.75
N GLY A 216 1.43 -2.59 -25.10
CA GLY A 216 0.80 -2.21 -26.36
C GLY A 216 0.59 -0.71 -26.50
N ALA A 217 0.31 0.01 -25.41
CA ALA A 217 0.24 1.47 -25.43
C ALA A 217 1.60 2.11 -25.73
N SER A 218 2.70 1.52 -25.29
CA SER A 218 4.05 1.96 -25.66
C SER A 218 4.38 1.63 -27.12
N ASP A 219 4.01 0.45 -27.60
CA ASP A 219 4.28 0.02 -28.97
C ASP A 219 3.51 0.87 -30.01
N THR A 220 2.36 1.43 -29.62
CA THR A 220 1.56 2.35 -30.45
C THR A 220 1.91 3.84 -30.25
N GLY A 221 2.88 4.16 -29.39
CA GLY A 221 3.30 5.54 -29.13
C GLY A 221 2.36 6.35 -28.23
N ASN A 222 1.37 5.73 -27.60
CA ASN A 222 0.46 6.39 -26.66
C ASN A 222 1.16 6.75 -25.32
N ILE A 223 2.13 5.94 -24.92
CA ILE A 223 3.09 6.22 -23.83
C ILE A 223 4.50 5.92 -24.33
N THR A 224 5.51 6.51 -23.68
CA THR A 224 6.92 6.22 -24.01
C THR A 224 7.37 4.89 -23.43
N GLY A 225 8.49 4.32 -23.94
CA GLY A 225 9.11 3.13 -23.35
C GLY A 225 9.49 3.34 -21.87
N HIS A 226 9.93 4.54 -21.53
CA HIS A 226 10.23 4.99 -20.19
C HIS A 226 8.99 4.98 -19.27
N GLU A 227 7.85 5.48 -19.74
CA GLU A 227 6.59 5.43 -19.02
C GLU A 227 6.09 3.99 -18.86
N ARG A 228 6.28 3.15 -19.88
CA ARG A 228 5.97 1.71 -19.80
C ARG A 228 6.73 1.04 -18.66
N ASP A 229 8.05 1.19 -18.62
CA ASP A 229 8.89 0.54 -17.62
C ASP A 229 8.60 1.06 -16.20
N SER A 230 8.37 2.37 -16.07
CA SER A 230 7.93 3.00 -14.83
C SER A 230 6.55 2.50 -14.37
N MET A 231 5.61 2.29 -15.29
CA MET A 231 4.29 1.75 -14.97
C MET A 231 4.37 0.28 -14.54
N ILE A 232 5.19 -0.55 -15.21
CA ILE A 232 5.41 -1.94 -14.82
C ILE A 232 6.04 -2.00 -13.43
N PHE A 233 7.09 -1.20 -13.18
CA PHE A 233 7.69 -1.05 -11.85
C PHE A 233 6.65 -0.70 -10.79
N GLN A 234 5.86 0.33 -11.01
CA GLN A 234 4.83 0.76 -10.06
C GLN A 234 3.82 -0.36 -9.77
N LEU A 235 3.35 -1.06 -10.80
CA LEU A 235 2.39 -2.15 -10.62
C LEU A 235 2.96 -3.29 -9.79
N LEU A 236 4.21 -3.67 -10.02
CA LEU A 236 4.89 -4.75 -9.30
C LEU A 236 5.13 -4.41 -7.83
N VAL A 237 5.49 -3.17 -7.53
CA VAL A 237 5.89 -2.78 -6.17
C VAL A 237 4.71 -2.23 -5.35
N ALA A 238 3.90 -1.33 -5.93
CA ALA A 238 2.82 -0.68 -5.19
C ALA A 238 1.63 -1.60 -4.86
N GLY A 239 1.50 -2.73 -5.55
CA GLY A 239 0.40 -3.67 -5.31
C GLY A 239 0.70 -4.76 -4.29
N GLN A 240 1.95 -4.94 -3.88
CA GLN A 240 2.37 -6.06 -3.03
C GLN A 240 2.50 -5.67 -1.56
N ASP A 241 3.45 -4.80 -1.22
CA ASP A 241 3.77 -4.49 0.17
C ASP A 241 2.62 -3.85 0.96
N PRO A 242 1.80 -2.94 0.37
CA PRO A 242 0.69 -2.33 1.09
C PRO A 242 -0.39 -3.31 1.53
N VAL A 243 -0.73 -4.29 0.70
CA VAL A 243 -1.79 -5.27 1.02
C VAL A 243 -1.28 -6.27 2.04
N SER A 244 -0.03 -6.72 1.92
CA SER A 244 0.63 -7.55 2.93
C SER A 244 0.64 -6.84 4.29
N ALA A 245 1.03 -5.56 4.34
CA ALA A 245 1.02 -4.75 5.54
C ALA A 245 -0.40 -4.57 6.11
N GLN A 246 -1.39 -4.28 5.26
CA GLN A 246 -2.76 -4.10 5.70
C GLN A 246 -3.36 -5.38 6.29
N LEU A 247 -3.06 -6.56 5.74
CA LEU A 247 -3.52 -7.81 6.31
C LEU A 247 -2.96 -8.04 7.72
N GLN A 248 -1.70 -7.69 7.96
CA GLN A 248 -1.09 -7.73 9.30
C GLN A 248 -1.85 -6.85 10.29
N LEU A 249 -2.17 -5.62 9.90
CA LEU A 249 -2.90 -4.67 10.74
C LEU A 249 -4.34 -5.14 10.99
N CYS A 250 -5.01 -5.67 9.96
CA CYS A 250 -6.34 -6.29 10.13
C CYS A 250 -6.32 -7.44 11.14
N LEU A 251 -5.28 -8.28 11.13
CA LEU A 251 -5.14 -9.38 12.08
C LEU A 251 -4.88 -8.88 13.51
N LEU A 252 -4.07 -7.85 13.67
CA LEU A 252 -3.85 -7.23 14.98
C LEU A 252 -5.13 -6.60 15.53
N ASP A 253 -5.92 -5.93 14.70
CA ASP A 253 -7.20 -5.34 15.09
C ASP A 253 -8.24 -6.42 15.39
N LEU A 254 -8.33 -7.46 14.55
CA LEU A 254 -9.28 -8.57 14.71
C LEU A 254 -9.08 -9.31 16.03
N PHE A 255 -7.84 -9.68 16.34
CA PHE A 255 -7.52 -10.43 17.56
C PHE A 255 -7.30 -9.53 18.79
N GLY A 256 -7.16 -8.22 18.58
CA GLY A 256 -7.10 -7.22 19.65
C GLY A 256 -8.44 -6.91 20.30
N VAL A 257 -9.57 -7.19 19.64
CA VAL A 257 -10.92 -6.95 20.16
C VAL A 257 -11.55 -8.26 20.66
N PRO A 258 -11.80 -8.40 21.97
CA PRO A 258 -12.39 -9.62 22.52
C PRO A 258 -13.72 -10.00 21.85
N GLY A 259 -13.85 -11.25 21.42
CA GLY A 259 -15.07 -11.80 20.80
C GLY A 259 -15.29 -11.42 19.33
N LEU A 260 -14.49 -10.51 18.74
CA LEU A 260 -14.67 -10.09 17.36
C LEU A 260 -14.39 -11.22 16.37
N ALA A 261 -13.34 -12.00 16.57
CA ALA A 261 -13.01 -13.16 15.74
C ALA A 261 -14.17 -14.19 15.73
N GLU A 262 -14.76 -14.48 16.89
CA GLU A 262 -15.92 -15.38 17.00
C GLU A 262 -17.17 -14.80 16.30
N ARG A 263 -17.41 -13.49 16.46
CA ARG A 263 -18.51 -12.81 15.75
C ARG A 263 -18.35 -12.96 14.24
N LEU A 264 -17.15 -12.68 13.69
CA LEU A 264 -16.91 -12.75 12.25
C LEU A 264 -16.89 -14.18 11.72
N ARG A 265 -16.47 -15.14 12.53
CA ARG A 265 -16.55 -16.57 12.20
C ARG A 265 -18.00 -17.04 12.06
N THR A 266 -18.87 -16.63 12.97
CA THR A 266 -20.30 -17.02 12.99
C THR A 266 -21.17 -16.18 12.05
N ARG A 267 -20.71 -14.97 11.69
CA ARG A 267 -21.41 -14.04 10.79
C ARG A 267 -20.46 -13.53 9.69
N PRO A 268 -20.08 -14.37 8.73
CA PRO A 268 -19.10 -13.99 7.69
C PRO A 268 -19.59 -12.85 6.78
N THR A 269 -20.89 -12.54 6.78
CA THR A 269 -21.46 -11.37 6.10
C THR A 269 -20.95 -10.04 6.67
N ASP A 270 -20.51 -10.02 7.94
CA ASP A 270 -19.96 -8.83 8.60
C ASP A 270 -18.53 -8.52 8.16
N LEU A 271 -17.81 -9.49 7.53
CA LEU A 271 -16.41 -9.32 7.12
C LEU A 271 -16.19 -8.12 6.18
N ALA A 272 -17.14 -7.82 5.30
CA ALA A 272 -17.01 -6.68 4.41
C ALA A 272 -16.95 -5.36 5.20
N ARG A 273 -17.80 -5.19 6.20
CA ARG A 273 -17.81 -4.00 7.08
C ARG A 273 -16.59 -3.97 8.00
N ALA A 274 -16.20 -5.14 8.52
CA ALA A 274 -15.00 -5.26 9.35
C ALA A 274 -13.74 -4.82 8.61
N VAL A 275 -13.57 -5.21 7.33
CA VAL A 275 -12.44 -4.77 6.51
C VAL A 275 -12.42 -3.25 6.32
N GLU A 276 -13.58 -2.61 6.06
CA GLU A 276 -13.63 -1.14 5.95
C GLU A 276 -13.26 -0.46 7.29
N GLU A 277 -13.70 -1.02 8.42
CA GLU A 277 -13.35 -0.47 9.73
C GLU A 277 -11.87 -0.68 10.08
N PHE A 278 -11.28 -1.83 9.77
CA PHE A 278 -9.84 -2.06 9.95
C PHE A 278 -9.00 -1.12 9.06
N LEU A 279 -9.41 -0.92 7.81
CA LEU A 279 -8.80 0.06 6.91
C LEU A 279 -8.86 1.48 7.47
N ARG A 280 -9.98 1.87 8.09
CA ARG A 280 -10.12 3.15 8.78
C ARG A 280 -9.21 3.23 10.01
N HIS A 281 -9.29 2.21 10.88
CA HIS A 281 -8.68 2.22 12.20
C HIS A 281 -7.15 2.21 12.14
N ASP A 282 -6.54 1.29 11.36
CA ASP A 282 -5.10 1.23 11.19
C ASP A 282 -4.74 0.98 9.71
N SER A 283 -4.45 2.07 8.99
CA SER A 283 -4.13 2.00 7.56
C SER A 283 -2.65 1.70 7.35
N ALA A 284 -2.33 0.74 6.48
CA ALA A 284 -0.96 0.45 6.09
C ALA A 284 -0.24 1.67 5.48
N PHE A 285 -0.99 2.52 4.76
CA PHE A 285 -0.54 3.83 4.31
C PHE A 285 -1.23 4.92 5.13
N SER A 286 -0.55 5.41 6.17
CA SER A 286 -1.07 6.52 6.99
C SER A 286 -0.80 7.90 6.38
N LEU A 287 0.06 7.99 5.37
CA LEU A 287 0.46 9.20 4.67
C LEU A 287 0.32 9.02 3.15
N THR A 288 0.02 10.10 2.42
CA THR A 288 0.12 10.10 0.96
C THR A 288 1.58 10.16 0.50
N THR A 289 1.85 9.94 -0.79
CA THR A 289 3.09 10.38 -1.43
C THR A 289 3.13 11.91 -1.57
N TRP A 290 4.32 12.45 -1.81
CA TRP A 290 4.61 13.87 -1.91
C TRP A 290 3.72 14.61 -2.93
N ARG A 291 3.45 15.89 -2.62
CA ARG A 291 2.83 16.88 -3.51
C ARG A 291 3.63 18.16 -3.46
N PHE A 292 3.55 18.97 -4.50
CA PHE A 292 4.33 20.20 -4.64
C PHE A 292 3.44 21.32 -5.20
N LEU A 293 3.78 22.56 -4.86
CA LEU A 293 3.11 23.78 -5.33
C LEU A 293 3.97 24.47 -6.39
N ASP A 294 3.36 24.90 -7.50
CA ASP A 294 4.07 25.67 -8.54
C ASP A 294 4.33 27.13 -8.15
N ALA A 295 3.52 27.69 -7.26
CA ALA A 295 3.60 29.06 -6.80
C ALA A 295 3.33 29.16 -5.30
N PRO A 296 3.81 30.22 -4.62
CA PRO A 296 3.47 30.46 -3.22
C PRO A 296 1.95 30.48 -3.06
N THR A 297 1.44 29.69 -2.14
CA THR A 297 0.00 29.45 -2.01
C THR A 297 -0.43 29.44 -0.55
N ASP A 298 -1.53 30.09 -0.23
CA ASP A 298 -2.23 29.85 1.04
C ASP A 298 -2.97 28.51 0.98
N LEU A 299 -2.57 27.57 1.82
CA LEU A 299 -3.28 26.31 2.03
C LEU A 299 -3.97 26.34 3.39
N PHE A 300 -5.28 26.49 3.37
CA PHE A 300 -6.12 26.42 4.57
C PHE A 300 -5.70 27.41 5.67
N GLY A 301 -5.27 28.61 5.30
CA GLY A 301 -4.83 29.66 6.21
C GLY A 301 -3.33 29.65 6.54
N THR A 302 -2.56 28.80 5.86
CA THR A 302 -1.10 28.71 6.04
C THR A 302 -0.41 29.06 4.73
N PRO A 303 0.45 30.09 4.68
CA PRO A 303 1.22 30.43 3.48
C PRO A 303 2.35 29.42 3.29
N ILE A 304 2.37 28.75 2.15
CA ILE A 304 3.38 27.76 1.79
C ILE A 304 4.16 28.25 0.55
N PRO A 305 5.48 28.24 0.60
CA PRO A 305 6.34 28.61 -0.54
C PRO A 305 6.16 27.69 -1.75
N ALA A 306 6.50 28.21 -2.93
CA ALA A 306 6.59 27.40 -4.13
C ALA A 306 7.64 26.30 -3.98
N GLY A 307 7.35 25.11 -4.49
CA GLY A 307 8.26 23.97 -4.47
C GLY A 307 8.34 23.23 -3.13
N ASP A 308 7.73 23.76 -2.07
CA ASP A 308 7.70 23.03 -0.79
C ASP A 308 6.86 21.76 -0.92
N SER A 309 7.33 20.72 -0.24
CA SER A 309 6.67 19.43 -0.22
C SER A 309 5.50 19.41 0.76
N VAL A 310 4.39 18.86 0.32
CA VAL A 310 3.17 18.68 1.09
C VAL A 310 2.81 17.21 1.16
N ILE A 311 2.39 16.76 2.33
CA ILE A 311 1.92 15.39 2.57
C ILE A 311 0.56 15.43 3.27
N VAL A 312 -0.32 14.50 2.96
CA VAL A 312 -1.62 14.39 3.63
C VAL A 312 -1.61 13.17 4.56
N ALA A 313 -1.93 13.40 5.84
CA ALA A 313 -2.03 12.35 6.84
C ALA A 313 -3.41 11.66 6.75
N LEU A 314 -3.48 10.60 5.94
CA LEU A 314 -4.70 9.79 5.77
C LEU A 314 -5.10 9.12 7.09
N GLY A 315 -4.12 8.61 7.85
CA GLY A 315 -4.36 8.04 9.17
C GLY A 315 -4.94 9.04 10.18
N ALA A 316 -4.48 10.30 10.14
CA ALA A 316 -5.06 11.37 10.96
C ALA A 316 -6.50 11.68 10.52
N ALA A 317 -6.75 11.73 9.22
CA ALA A 317 -8.08 11.96 8.66
C ALA A 317 -9.07 10.85 9.03
N ASN A 318 -8.61 9.59 9.02
CA ASN A 318 -9.40 8.42 9.38
C ASN A 318 -9.73 8.32 10.89
N ARG A 319 -9.05 9.12 11.72
CA ARG A 319 -9.31 9.22 13.17
C ARG A 319 -9.74 10.62 13.61
N ASP A 320 -10.22 11.43 12.69
CA ASP A 320 -10.80 12.73 13.00
C ASP A 320 -12.12 12.58 13.76
N SER A 321 -12.15 12.96 15.05
CA SER A 321 -13.33 12.83 15.91
C SER A 321 -14.53 13.67 15.46
N ARG A 322 -14.31 14.65 14.58
CA ARG A 322 -15.38 15.46 13.98
C ARG A 322 -16.18 14.68 12.93
N VAL A 323 -15.62 13.57 12.41
CA VAL A 323 -16.24 12.72 11.39
C VAL A 323 -16.51 11.30 11.93
N PHE A 324 -15.61 10.80 12.77
CA PHE A 324 -15.70 9.44 13.32
C PHE A 324 -15.86 9.52 14.86
N PRO A 325 -17.09 9.36 15.40
CA PRO A 325 -17.28 9.25 16.86
C PRO A 325 -16.45 8.10 17.44
N ALA A 326 -15.83 8.30 18.60
CA ALA A 326 -14.92 7.34 19.21
C ALA A 326 -13.90 6.77 18.20
N PRO A 327 -13.03 7.61 17.60
CA PRO A 327 -12.23 7.23 16.44
C PRO A 327 -11.16 6.17 16.75
N ASP A 328 -10.79 6.03 18.01
CA ASP A 328 -9.80 5.05 18.47
C ASP A 328 -10.42 3.67 18.74
N ASP A 329 -11.76 3.55 18.76
CA ASP A 329 -12.45 2.29 18.92
C ASP A 329 -12.70 1.63 17.57
N ILE A 330 -12.61 0.30 17.55
CA ILE A 330 -12.99 -0.52 16.39
C ILE A 330 -14.48 -0.82 16.49
N ASP A 331 -15.26 -0.25 15.58
CA ASP A 331 -16.70 -0.43 15.49
C ASP A 331 -17.08 -0.91 14.06
N ILE A 332 -17.19 -2.22 13.89
CA ILE A 332 -17.54 -2.82 12.57
C ILE A 332 -18.98 -2.52 12.12
N ASP A 333 -19.80 -1.94 12.98
CA ASP A 333 -21.15 -1.47 12.66
C ASP A 333 -21.19 0.05 12.37
N ARG A 334 -20.03 0.70 12.33
CA ARG A 334 -19.89 2.12 12.01
C ARG A 334 -20.48 2.46 10.64
N GLU A 335 -21.48 3.34 10.64
CA GLU A 335 -22.13 3.85 9.42
C GLU A 335 -22.55 5.32 9.62
N PRO A 336 -22.15 6.26 8.74
CA PRO A 336 -21.26 6.05 7.59
C PRO A 336 -19.79 5.83 7.99
N ASN A 337 -19.00 5.18 7.12
CA ASN A 337 -17.57 5.00 7.29
C ASN A 337 -16.78 5.56 6.07
N PRO A 338 -16.71 6.91 5.91
CA PRO A 338 -16.11 7.56 4.76
C PRO A 338 -14.57 7.66 4.88
N HIS A 339 -13.89 6.57 5.20
CA HIS A 339 -12.46 6.56 5.40
C HIS A 339 -11.66 6.85 4.12
N LEU A 340 -10.43 7.33 4.30
CA LEU A 340 -9.51 7.72 3.23
C LEU A 340 -8.32 6.74 3.08
N ALA A 341 -8.42 5.50 3.55
CA ALA A 341 -7.31 4.53 3.52
C ALA A 341 -6.75 4.28 2.11
N PHE A 342 -7.57 4.42 1.08
CA PHE A 342 -7.17 4.33 -0.33
C PHE A 342 -6.90 5.68 -1.00
N GLY A 343 -6.75 6.74 -0.23
CA GLY A 343 -6.65 8.10 -0.74
C GLY A 343 -8.00 8.64 -1.27
N PHE A 344 -7.95 9.77 -1.96
CA PHE A 344 -9.13 10.44 -2.51
C PHE A 344 -8.79 11.19 -3.80
N GLY A 345 -9.78 11.38 -4.69
CA GLY A 345 -9.62 12.14 -5.93
C GLY A 345 -8.88 11.39 -7.05
N PRO A 346 -8.21 12.13 -7.97
CA PRO A 346 -7.59 11.53 -9.14
C PRO A 346 -6.56 10.44 -8.85
N HIS A 347 -5.82 10.59 -7.75
CA HIS A 347 -4.80 9.65 -7.30
C HIS A 347 -5.30 8.63 -6.25
N ALA A 348 -6.60 8.43 -6.13
CA ALA A 348 -7.14 7.33 -5.31
C ALA A 348 -6.63 5.97 -5.82
N CYS A 349 -6.43 5.01 -4.90
CA CYS A 349 -5.84 3.71 -5.22
C CYS A 349 -6.65 2.96 -6.30
N PRO A 350 -6.03 2.60 -7.43
CA PRO A 350 -6.72 1.82 -8.46
C PRO A 350 -6.98 0.37 -8.04
N GLY A 351 -6.15 -0.18 -7.13
CA GLY A 351 -6.24 -1.55 -6.63
C GLY A 351 -7.17 -1.75 -5.43
N ALA A 352 -7.92 -0.73 -5.01
CA ALA A 352 -8.74 -0.78 -3.80
C ALA A 352 -9.77 -1.93 -3.78
N ALA A 353 -10.32 -2.30 -4.94
CA ALA A 353 -11.26 -3.41 -5.04
C ALA A 353 -10.56 -4.77 -4.86
N LEU A 354 -9.37 -4.94 -5.45
CA LEU A 354 -8.56 -6.15 -5.30
C LEU A 354 -8.13 -6.33 -3.84
N ALA A 355 -7.58 -5.29 -3.22
CA ALA A 355 -7.15 -5.33 -1.81
C ALA A 355 -8.29 -5.75 -0.87
N ARG A 356 -9.50 -5.24 -1.08
CA ARG A 356 -10.68 -5.64 -0.28
C ARG A 356 -11.02 -7.11 -0.42
N ILE A 357 -10.88 -7.67 -1.61
CA ILE A 357 -11.10 -9.11 -1.84
C ILE A 357 -10.04 -9.92 -1.12
N GLU A 358 -8.76 -9.57 -1.29
CA GLU A 358 -7.65 -10.26 -0.63
C GLU A 358 -7.81 -10.27 0.89
N LEU A 359 -8.05 -9.10 1.50
CA LEU A 359 -8.24 -8.97 2.94
C LEU A 359 -9.43 -9.80 3.44
N ARG A 360 -10.58 -9.68 2.76
CA ARG A 360 -11.79 -10.40 3.18
C ARG A 360 -11.64 -11.91 3.06
N GLU A 361 -11.10 -12.42 1.95
CA GLU A 361 -10.93 -13.85 1.75
C GLU A 361 -9.86 -14.44 2.68
N ALA A 362 -8.76 -13.70 2.94
CA ALA A 362 -7.74 -14.15 3.89
C ALA A 362 -8.27 -14.24 5.33
N LEU A 363 -8.96 -13.19 5.80
CA LEU A 363 -9.58 -13.20 7.13
C LEU A 363 -10.63 -14.32 7.25
N HIS A 364 -11.47 -14.50 6.23
CA HIS A 364 -12.47 -15.57 6.23
C HIS A 364 -11.82 -16.95 6.31
N ALA A 365 -10.83 -17.24 5.47
CA ALA A 365 -10.16 -18.54 5.44
C ALA A 365 -9.46 -18.84 6.78
N LEU A 366 -8.75 -17.87 7.36
CA LEU A 366 -8.11 -18.04 8.66
C LEU A 366 -9.13 -18.35 9.76
N LEU A 367 -10.25 -17.61 9.83
CA LEU A 367 -11.28 -17.80 10.84
C LEU A 367 -11.99 -19.17 10.74
N ILE A 368 -12.14 -19.71 9.52
CA ILE A 368 -12.78 -20.99 9.31
C ILE A 368 -11.82 -22.16 9.47
N ARG A 369 -10.60 -22.04 8.91
CA ARG A 369 -9.64 -23.14 8.88
C ARG A 369 -8.81 -23.27 10.15
N LEU A 370 -8.63 -22.17 10.89
CA LEU A 370 -7.86 -22.13 12.14
C LEU A 370 -8.73 -21.46 13.23
N PRO A 371 -9.78 -22.16 13.71
CA PRO A 371 -10.82 -21.55 14.57
C PRO A 371 -10.28 -21.08 15.94
N ASP A 372 -9.16 -21.59 16.38
CA ASP A 372 -8.49 -21.23 17.63
C ASP A 372 -7.17 -20.44 17.41
N LEU A 373 -7.00 -19.87 16.20
CA LEU A 373 -5.86 -19.01 15.89
C LEU A 373 -5.76 -17.85 16.87
N ALA A 374 -4.58 -17.63 17.42
CA ALA A 374 -4.28 -16.53 18.31
C ALA A 374 -2.92 -15.90 17.96
N ILE A 375 -2.84 -14.57 18.00
CA ILE A 375 -1.56 -13.86 17.88
C ILE A 375 -0.76 -14.08 19.16
N SER A 376 0.49 -14.53 19.02
CA SER A 376 1.33 -14.95 20.14
C SER A 376 2.17 -13.83 20.77
N ALA A 377 2.21 -12.65 20.14
CA ALA A 377 2.96 -11.49 20.60
C ALA A 377 2.03 -10.32 20.93
N GLN A 378 2.35 -9.56 21.96
CA GLN A 378 1.68 -8.29 22.23
C GLN A 378 2.13 -7.21 21.24
N ARG A 379 1.28 -6.20 20.99
CA ARG A 379 1.56 -5.13 20.00
C ARG A 379 2.89 -4.40 20.27
N ASN A 380 3.24 -4.20 21.55
CA ASN A 380 4.50 -3.56 21.99
C ASN A 380 5.73 -4.48 21.92
N GLU A 381 5.55 -5.78 21.68
CA GLU A 381 6.64 -6.74 21.46
C GLU A 381 6.99 -6.91 19.99
N LEU A 382 6.13 -6.40 19.10
CA LEU A 382 6.31 -6.50 17.66
C LEU A 382 7.37 -5.51 17.16
N ARG A 383 8.18 -5.96 16.21
CA ARG A 383 9.14 -5.09 15.55
C ARG A 383 8.48 -4.41 14.36
N TRP A 384 8.21 -3.12 14.52
CA TRP A 384 7.63 -2.29 13.47
C TRP A 384 8.64 -1.91 12.39
N SER A 385 8.17 -1.80 11.15
CA SER A 385 8.96 -1.30 10.02
C SER A 385 9.25 0.18 10.21
N THR A 386 10.47 0.58 9.88
CA THR A 386 10.89 1.99 9.84
C THR A 386 10.67 2.64 8.47
N ALA A 387 10.01 1.95 7.53
CA ALA A 387 9.66 2.51 6.23
C ALA A 387 8.74 3.73 6.40
N PRO A 388 9.08 4.88 5.79
CA PRO A 388 8.41 6.15 6.10
C PRO A 388 6.93 6.21 5.67
N LEU A 389 6.53 5.40 4.71
CA LEU A 389 5.16 5.43 4.17
C LEU A 389 4.33 4.21 4.55
N THR A 390 4.96 3.07 4.84
CA THR A 390 4.26 1.80 5.08
C THR A 390 4.36 1.39 6.54
N ARG A 391 3.22 1.26 7.19
CA ARG A 391 3.09 0.74 8.54
C ARG A 391 2.92 -0.78 8.47
N ALA A 392 3.89 -1.51 8.98
CA ALA A 392 3.92 -2.97 8.95
C ALA A 392 4.78 -3.52 10.09
N VAL A 393 4.64 -4.81 10.39
CA VAL A 393 5.54 -5.53 11.28
C VAL A 393 6.42 -6.51 10.48
N SER A 394 7.62 -6.76 10.97
CA SER A 394 8.56 -7.67 10.31
C SER A 394 8.17 -9.14 10.44
N SER A 395 7.42 -9.49 11.49
CA SER A 395 6.92 -10.83 11.78
C SER A 395 5.64 -10.72 12.61
N LEU A 396 4.69 -11.63 12.38
CA LEU A 396 3.44 -11.73 13.14
C LEU A 396 3.24 -13.18 13.58
N PRO A 397 3.87 -13.59 14.69
CA PRO A 397 3.78 -14.96 15.18
C PRO A 397 2.37 -15.26 15.71
N ALA A 398 1.84 -16.40 15.32
CA ALA A 398 0.54 -16.89 15.74
C ALA A 398 0.60 -18.38 16.07
N THR A 399 -0.29 -18.81 16.97
CA THR A 399 -0.44 -20.21 17.38
C THR A 399 -1.85 -20.70 17.11
N TYR A 400 -1.99 -22.00 16.85
CA TYR A 400 -3.25 -22.71 16.69
C TYR A 400 -3.07 -24.18 17.04
N SER A 401 -4.15 -24.83 17.49
CA SER A 401 -4.17 -26.27 17.81
C SER A 401 -5.12 -27.05 16.89
N GLN A 402 -5.87 -26.35 16.04
CA GLN A 402 -6.79 -26.95 15.09
C GLN A 402 -6.53 -26.40 13.67
N LYS A 403 -6.39 -27.32 12.72
CA LYS A 403 -6.28 -26.99 11.29
C LYS A 403 -7.34 -27.82 10.54
N LEU A 404 -8.40 -27.16 10.12
CA LEU A 404 -9.50 -27.79 9.39
C LEU A 404 -9.21 -27.87 7.89
N GLY A 405 -9.80 -28.87 7.22
CA GLY A 405 -9.72 -28.97 5.77
C GLY A 405 -10.37 -27.80 5.04
N ARG A 406 -10.22 -27.76 3.70
CA ARG A 406 -10.86 -26.76 2.85
C ARG A 406 -12.39 -26.87 2.95
N PRO A 407 -13.10 -25.74 3.02
CA PRO A 407 -14.57 -25.70 3.11
C PRO A 407 -15.26 -26.14 1.83
#